data_fcd2dd585eb3fc98ff788408d4e02053
#
_entry.id   fcd2dd585eb3fc98ff788408d4e02053
#
_cell.length_a   1.000
_cell.length_b   1.000
_cell.length_c   1.000
_cell.angle_alpha   90.00
_cell.angle_beta   90.00
_cell.angle_gamma   90.00
#
_symmetry.space_group_name_H-M   'P 1'
#
loop_
_entity.id
_entity.type
_entity.pdbx_description
1 polymer ?
#
loop_
_entity_poly.entity_id
_entity_poly.type
_entity_poly.pdbx_seq_one_letter_code
_entity_poly.pdbx_strand_id
1 'polypeptide(L)'
;MPDADLVSNWIDRYVTAWNSNDRGDIGELFTDDAEYFTEPFRKPWSGRDQIVKKWLAHKDEAGETTFSWEPVAIADDVAVVRGETTYPGETYSNLWVIKLNGQGRCHHFTEWWMKHPTRRSTG
;
A
#
# COMPACT_ATOMS: atom_id res chain seq x y z
N MET A 1 -5.07 -18.81 -5.18
CA MET A 1 -3.65 -18.45 -5.19
C MET A 1 -3.45 -17.15 -5.95
N PRO A 2 -2.87 -16.10 -5.35
CA PRO A 2 -2.59 -14.88 -6.10
C PRO A 2 -1.54 -15.16 -7.16
N ASP A 3 -1.73 -14.57 -8.30
CA ASP A 3 -0.77 -14.57 -9.37
C ASP A 3 -0.35 -13.13 -9.67
N ALA A 4 0.57 -12.96 -10.60
CA ALA A 4 1.08 -11.63 -10.93
C ALA A 4 -0.01 -10.67 -11.37
N ASP A 5 -1.01 -11.16 -12.12
CA ASP A 5 -2.10 -10.32 -12.60
C ASP A 5 -3.01 -9.86 -11.45
N LEU A 6 -3.30 -10.75 -10.51
CA LEU A 6 -4.13 -10.41 -9.36
C LEU A 6 -3.43 -9.38 -8.48
N VAL A 7 -2.14 -9.54 -8.26
CA VAL A 7 -1.33 -8.61 -7.47
C VAL A 7 -1.26 -7.25 -8.17
N SER A 8 -0.97 -7.25 -9.46
CA SER A 8 -0.88 -6.02 -10.27
C SER A 8 -2.21 -5.26 -10.24
N ASN A 9 -3.31 -5.98 -10.40
CA ASN A 9 -4.65 -5.39 -10.35
C ASN A 9 -4.94 -4.77 -8.99
N TRP A 10 -4.57 -5.47 -7.91
CA TRP A 10 -4.77 -4.95 -6.56
C TRP A 10 -3.97 -3.66 -6.34
N ILE A 11 -2.71 -3.64 -6.78
CA ILE A 11 -1.86 -2.45 -6.63
C ILE A 11 -2.40 -1.29 -7.47
N ASP A 12 -2.87 -1.55 -8.68
CA ASP A 12 -3.49 -0.51 -9.50
C ASP A 12 -4.70 0.09 -8.79
N ARG A 13 -5.51 -0.73 -8.15
CA ARG A 13 -6.66 -0.25 -7.37
C ARG A 13 -6.21 0.49 -6.12
N TYR A 14 -5.13 0.07 -5.49
CA TYR A 14 -4.56 0.77 -4.34
C TYR A 14 -4.12 2.18 -4.74
N VAL A 15 -3.41 2.30 -5.86
CA VAL A 15 -2.96 3.61 -6.37
C VAL A 15 -4.15 4.48 -6.73
N THR A 16 -5.18 3.90 -7.33
CA THR A 16 -6.42 4.62 -7.62
C THR A 16 -7.06 5.17 -6.34
N ALA A 17 -7.16 4.32 -5.31
CA ALA A 17 -7.72 4.74 -4.02
C ALA A 17 -6.87 5.83 -3.36
N TRP A 18 -5.56 5.72 -3.49
CA TRP A 18 -4.62 6.70 -2.96
C TRP A 18 -4.85 8.07 -3.58
N ASN A 19 -5.10 8.11 -4.89
CA ASN A 19 -5.33 9.38 -5.59
C ASN A 19 -6.75 9.89 -5.43
N SER A 20 -7.74 9.02 -5.36
CA SER A 20 -9.15 9.42 -5.25
C SER A 20 -9.55 9.77 -3.81
N ASN A 21 -8.95 9.09 -2.83
CA ASN A 21 -9.36 9.14 -1.43
C ASN A 21 -10.87 8.86 -1.26
N ASP A 22 -11.41 8.03 -2.13
CA ASP A 22 -12.82 7.65 -2.12
C ASP A 22 -13.03 6.47 -1.17
N ARG A 23 -14.04 6.57 -0.30
CA ARG A 23 -14.30 5.53 0.70
C ARG A 23 -14.57 4.18 0.07
N GLY A 24 -15.31 4.15 -1.04
CA GLY A 24 -15.62 2.91 -1.74
C GLY A 24 -14.37 2.29 -2.34
N ASP A 25 -13.53 3.09 -2.96
CA ASP A 25 -12.28 2.60 -3.56
C ASP A 25 -11.37 2.01 -2.50
N ILE A 26 -11.23 2.68 -1.36
CA ILE A 26 -10.39 2.19 -0.26
C ILE A 26 -10.98 0.90 0.31
N GLY A 27 -12.28 0.90 0.58
CA GLY A 27 -12.94 -0.24 1.23
C GLY A 27 -12.91 -1.51 0.39
N GLU A 28 -12.94 -1.39 -0.93
CA GLU A 28 -12.90 -2.56 -1.81
C GLU A 28 -11.56 -3.27 -1.84
N LEU A 29 -10.51 -2.63 -1.35
CA LEU A 29 -9.18 -3.24 -1.30
C LEU A 29 -9.06 -4.30 -0.20
N PHE A 30 -9.92 -4.23 0.82
CA PHE A 30 -9.71 -4.98 2.06
C PHE A 30 -10.92 -5.83 2.41
N THR A 31 -10.66 -6.93 3.14
CA THR A 31 -11.72 -7.73 3.76
C THR A 31 -12.27 -7.01 4.98
N ASP A 32 -13.43 -7.48 5.47
CA ASP A 32 -14.07 -6.85 6.64
C ASP A 32 -13.18 -6.86 7.88
N ASP A 33 -12.38 -7.90 8.03
CA ASP A 33 -11.53 -8.13 9.20
C ASP A 33 -10.04 -7.87 8.91
N ALA A 34 -9.73 -7.17 7.83
CA ALA A 34 -8.35 -6.93 7.44
C ALA A 34 -7.56 -6.19 8.50
N GLU A 35 -6.26 -6.44 8.52
CA GLU A 35 -5.34 -5.71 9.35
C GLU A 35 -4.33 -4.98 8.47
N TYR A 36 -4.14 -3.70 8.74
CA TYR A 36 -3.26 -2.84 7.97
C TYR A 36 -2.17 -2.30 8.91
N PHE A 37 -0.96 -2.76 8.72
CA PHE A 37 0.19 -2.30 9.50
C PHE A 37 0.92 -1.20 8.73
N THR A 38 0.86 0.01 9.23
CA THR A 38 1.61 1.13 8.66
C THR A 38 3.11 0.97 8.88
N GLU A 39 3.46 0.25 9.93
CA GLU A 39 4.82 -0.12 10.26
C GLU A 39 4.76 -1.48 10.96
N PRO A 40 5.76 -2.36 10.78
CA PRO A 40 5.64 -3.73 11.27
C PRO A 40 5.52 -3.87 12.80
N PHE A 41 5.99 -2.88 13.53
CA PHE A 41 5.97 -2.92 15.00
C PHE A 41 4.78 -2.20 15.62
N ARG A 42 3.97 -1.50 14.83
CA ARG A 42 2.84 -0.74 15.34
C ARG A 42 1.58 -1.57 15.39
N LYS A 43 0.66 -1.16 16.27
CA LYS A 43 -0.67 -1.74 16.31
C LYS A 43 -1.37 -1.47 14.97
N PRO A 44 -1.96 -2.49 14.35
CA PRO A 44 -2.57 -2.30 13.02
C PRO A 44 -3.88 -1.51 13.11
N TRP A 45 -4.26 -0.95 11.96
CA TRP A 45 -5.63 -0.51 11.76
C TRP A 45 -6.43 -1.79 11.52
N SER A 46 -7.38 -2.09 12.41
CA SER A 46 -8.12 -3.34 12.38
C SER A 46 -9.53 -3.16 11.87
N GLY A 47 -9.87 -3.93 10.85
CA GLY A 47 -11.17 -3.89 10.20
C GLY A 47 -11.28 -2.84 9.13
N ARG A 48 -12.09 -3.15 8.10
CA ARG A 48 -12.27 -2.27 6.94
C ARG A 48 -12.66 -0.84 7.34
N ASP A 49 -13.61 -0.71 8.26
CA ASP A 49 -14.12 0.62 8.64
C ASP A 49 -13.02 1.46 9.28
N GLN A 50 -12.20 0.87 10.13
CA GLN A 50 -11.09 1.57 10.75
C GLN A 50 -10.03 1.92 9.72
N ILE A 51 -9.74 1.02 8.79
CA ILE A 51 -8.77 1.25 7.73
C ILE A 51 -9.20 2.46 6.88
N VAL A 52 -10.46 2.49 6.46
CA VAL A 52 -10.99 3.61 5.68
C VAL A 52 -10.89 4.92 6.46
N LYS A 53 -11.32 4.90 7.71
CA LYS A 53 -11.30 6.09 8.56
C LYS A 53 -9.89 6.63 8.76
N LYS A 54 -8.96 5.75 9.09
CA LYS A 54 -7.55 6.14 9.32
C LYS A 54 -6.87 6.59 8.05
N TRP A 55 -7.15 5.90 6.95
CA TRP A 55 -6.62 6.30 5.63
C TRP A 55 -7.02 7.74 5.32
N LEU A 56 -8.30 8.05 5.46
CA LEU A 56 -8.80 9.38 5.17
C LEU A 56 -8.27 10.45 6.13
N ALA A 57 -7.95 10.06 7.36
CA ALA A 57 -7.35 10.98 8.33
C ALA A 57 -5.90 11.34 7.97
N HIS A 58 -5.22 10.48 7.21
CA HIS A 58 -3.81 10.66 6.85
C HIS A 58 -3.59 10.75 5.34
N LYS A 59 -4.63 11.10 4.60
CA LYS A 59 -4.57 11.10 3.13
C LYS A 59 -3.59 12.12 2.59
N ASP A 60 -2.98 11.75 1.45
CA ASP A 60 -2.14 12.64 0.67
C ASP A 60 -2.98 13.45 -0.31
N GLU A 61 -2.44 14.56 -0.80
CA GLU A 61 -3.07 15.32 -1.88
C GLU A 61 -3.05 14.50 -3.17
N ALA A 62 -4.17 14.51 -3.88
CA ALA A 62 -4.28 13.78 -5.13
C ALA A 62 -3.30 14.32 -6.18
N GLY A 63 -2.63 13.43 -6.88
CA GLY A 63 -1.74 13.78 -7.97
C GLY A 63 -0.36 14.27 -7.59
N GLU A 64 -0.05 14.37 -6.31
CA GLU A 64 1.26 14.83 -5.84
C GLU A 64 2.26 13.70 -5.68
N THR A 65 1.79 12.46 -5.70
CA THR A 65 2.62 11.30 -5.40
C THR A 65 2.67 10.36 -6.60
N THR A 66 3.86 9.88 -6.92
CA THR A 66 4.03 8.82 -7.89
C THR A 66 4.55 7.57 -7.20
N PHE A 67 4.10 6.41 -7.66
CA PHE A 67 4.51 5.14 -7.10
C PHE A 67 4.89 4.19 -8.21
N SER A 68 6.10 3.65 -8.14
CA SER A 68 6.57 2.59 -9.03
C SER A 68 6.87 1.36 -8.20
N TRP A 69 6.73 0.18 -8.79
CA TRP A 69 6.91 -1.06 -8.03
C TRP A 69 7.30 -2.22 -8.93
N GLU A 70 7.84 -3.26 -8.29
CA GLU A 70 8.11 -4.53 -8.94
C GLU A 70 7.89 -5.66 -7.92
N PRO A 71 7.47 -6.83 -8.36
CA PRO A 71 7.32 -7.95 -7.42
C PRO A 71 8.69 -8.49 -7.02
N VAL A 72 8.82 -8.83 -5.73
CA VAL A 72 10.00 -9.52 -5.21
C VAL A 72 9.72 -11.02 -5.20
N ALA A 73 8.54 -11.40 -4.70
CA ALA A 73 8.14 -12.81 -4.65
C ALA A 73 6.62 -12.89 -4.53
N ILE A 74 6.05 -13.89 -5.15
CA ILE A 74 4.63 -14.20 -5.03
C ILE A 74 4.53 -15.70 -4.77
N ALA A 75 3.94 -16.08 -3.64
CA ALA A 75 3.80 -17.47 -3.25
C ALA A 75 2.55 -17.65 -2.39
N ASP A 76 1.78 -18.69 -2.67
CA ASP A 76 0.53 -18.99 -1.98
C ASP A 76 -0.42 -17.78 -1.99
N ASP A 77 -0.74 -17.24 -0.81
CA ASP A 77 -1.60 -16.06 -0.69
C ASP A 77 -0.82 -14.78 -0.41
N VAL A 78 0.51 -14.83 -0.49
CA VAL A 78 1.38 -13.72 -0.11
C VAL A 78 2.09 -13.15 -1.32
N ALA A 79 2.08 -11.84 -1.44
CA ALA A 79 2.90 -11.11 -2.39
C ALA A 79 3.82 -10.16 -1.64
N VAL A 80 5.10 -10.18 -1.99
CA VAL A 80 6.08 -9.22 -1.49
C VAL A 80 6.48 -8.32 -2.65
N VAL A 81 6.31 -7.04 -2.48
CA VAL A 81 6.48 -6.04 -3.53
C VAL A 81 7.43 -4.96 -3.04
N ARG A 82 8.38 -4.60 -3.88
CA ARG A 82 9.27 -3.48 -3.62
C ARG A 82 8.82 -2.29 -4.45
N GLY A 83 8.71 -1.15 -3.81
CA GLY A 83 8.27 0.05 -4.49
C GLY A 83 9.09 1.27 -4.14
N GLU A 84 8.82 2.33 -4.85
CA GLU A 84 9.40 3.64 -4.60
C GLU A 84 8.31 4.68 -4.70
N THR A 85 8.17 5.48 -3.65
CA THR A 85 7.19 6.55 -3.59
C THR A 85 7.91 7.88 -3.68
N THR A 86 7.49 8.71 -4.62
CA THR A 86 8.08 10.03 -4.82
C THR A 86 7.05 11.10 -4.52
N TYR A 87 7.35 11.94 -3.54
CA TYR A 87 6.62 13.14 -3.21
C TYR A 87 7.43 14.35 -3.66
N PRO A 88 6.83 15.52 -3.76
CA PRO A 88 7.61 16.74 -3.98
C PRO A 88 8.66 16.90 -2.87
N GLY A 89 9.93 16.80 -3.23
CA GLY A 89 11.03 16.98 -2.29
C GLY A 89 11.44 15.77 -1.47
N GLU A 90 10.72 14.65 -1.57
CA GLU A 90 11.03 13.46 -0.77
C GLU A 90 10.81 12.17 -1.56
N THR A 91 11.65 11.19 -1.31
CA THR A 91 11.51 9.85 -1.91
C THR A 91 11.64 8.80 -0.82
N TYR A 92 10.81 7.77 -0.92
CA TYR A 92 10.80 6.64 0.00
C TYR A 92 10.96 5.34 -0.74
N SER A 93 11.70 4.41 -0.15
CA SER A 93 11.68 3.01 -0.58
C SER A 93 10.64 2.28 0.25
N ASN A 94 9.85 1.45 -0.40
CA ASN A 94 8.77 0.71 0.23
C ASN A 94 8.94 -0.78 0.03
N LEU A 95 8.58 -1.55 1.03
CA LEU A 95 8.40 -2.99 0.91
C LEU A 95 7.02 -3.31 1.45
N TRP A 96 6.19 -3.91 0.63
CA TRP A 96 4.84 -4.30 1.02
C TRP A 96 4.73 -5.80 1.09
N VAL A 97 4.17 -6.30 2.19
CA VAL A 97 3.76 -7.69 2.32
C VAL A 97 2.24 -7.70 2.27
N ILE A 98 1.70 -8.30 1.22
CA ILE A 98 0.28 -8.24 0.89
C ILE A 98 -0.28 -9.66 0.88
N LYS A 99 -1.27 -9.93 1.71
CA LYS A 99 -1.96 -11.21 1.72
C LYS A 99 -3.35 -11.02 1.15
N LEU A 100 -3.59 -11.67 0.02
CA LEU A 100 -4.85 -11.57 -0.71
C LEU A 100 -5.68 -12.83 -0.55
N ASN A 101 -7.00 -12.68 -0.52
CA ASN A 101 -7.91 -13.81 -0.60
C ASN A 101 -8.19 -14.16 -2.06
N GLY A 102 -8.99 -15.20 -2.30
CA GLY A 102 -9.32 -15.64 -3.66
C GLY A 102 -10.13 -14.64 -4.47
N GLN A 103 -10.68 -13.63 -3.84
CA GLN A 103 -11.47 -12.58 -4.49
C GLN A 103 -10.66 -11.33 -4.76
N GLY A 104 -9.36 -11.36 -4.49
CA GLY A 104 -8.48 -10.22 -4.74
C GLY A 104 -8.58 -9.12 -3.69
N ARG A 105 -9.07 -9.42 -2.50
CA ARG A 105 -9.09 -8.47 -1.39
C ARG A 105 -8.00 -8.81 -0.40
N CYS A 106 -7.41 -7.76 0.17
CA CYS A 106 -6.34 -7.92 1.13
C CYS A 106 -6.89 -8.14 2.55
N HIS A 107 -6.40 -9.17 3.24
CA HIS A 107 -6.76 -9.39 4.64
C HIS A 107 -5.62 -9.08 5.58
N HIS A 108 -4.43 -8.86 5.08
CA HIS A 108 -3.27 -8.52 5.90
C HIS A 108 -2.26 -7.75 5.05
N PHE A 109 -1.98 -6.54 5.46
CA PHE A 109 -1.06 -5.65 4.75
C PHE A 109 -0.05 -5.10 5.74
N THR A 110 1.24 -5.22 5.41
CA THR A 110 2.30 -4.63 6.22
C THR A 110 3.20 -3.81 5.32
N GLU A 111 3.47 -2.60 5.75
CA GLU A 111 4.38 -1.72 5.05
C GLU A 111 5.67 -1.56 5.83
N TRP A 112 6.80 -1.69 5.14
CA TRP A 112 8.09 -1.17 5.57
C TRP A 112 8.41 0.01 4.67
N TRP A 113 8.78 1.11 5.27
CA TRP A 113 9.15 2.29 4.50
C TRP A 113 10.45 2.88 5.03
N MET A 114 11.21 3.47 4.11
CA MET A 114 12.47 4.07 4.45
C MET A 114 12.66 5.32 3.61
N LYS A 115 12.79 6.45 4.28
CA LYS A 115 13.01 7.71 3.60
C LYS A 115 14.44 7.76 3.06
N HIS A 116 14.59 8.18 1.80
CA HIS A 116 15.90 8.39 1.23
C HIS A 116 16.56 9.61 1.88
N PRO A 117 17.90 9.58 2.03
CA PRO A 117 18.59 10.75 2.53
C PRO A 117 18.33 11.96 1.65
N THR A 118 18.15 13.11 2.27
CA THR A 118 18.04 14.35 1.52
C THR A 118 19.36 14.58 0.79
N ARG A 119 19.27 14.70 -0.52
CA ARG A 119 20.45 14.86 -1.32
C ARG A 119 20.96 16.28 -1.20
N ARG A 120 22.17 16.43 -0.72
CA ARG A 120 22.81 17.73 -0.74
C ARG A 120 23.33 18.00 -2.12
N SER A 121 23.29 19.27 -2.52
CA SER A 121 23.80 19.69 -3.81
C SER A 121 25.31 19.85 -3.81
N THR A 122 25.99 19.06 -3.05
CA THR A 122 27.44 19.08 -3.00
C THR A 122 28.07 18.40 -4.19
N GLY A 123 27.27 18.10 -5.10
CA GLY A 123 27.82 17.41 -6.26
C GLY A 123 28.25 16.07 -5.87
#